data_7e92c8e6ce7b961a64907b1634ec063e
#
_entry.id   7e92c8e6ce7b961a64907b1634ec063e
#
_cell.length_a   1.000
_cell.length_b   1.000
_cell.length_c   1.000
_cell.angle_alpha   90.00
_cell.angle_beta   90.00
_cell.angle_gamma   90.00
#
_symmetry.space_group_name_H-M   'P 1'
#
loop_
_entity.id
_entity.type
_entity.pdbx_description
1 polymer ?
#
loop_
_entity_poly.entity_id
_entity_poly.type
_entity_poly.pdbx_seq_one_letter_code
_entity_poly.pdbx_strand_id
1 'polypeptide(L)'
;MKRKIICLLLILALQHNMYAQKVDFDSPEGWAMSYMTAASLNLSDKFPEPLTLGQFNITAAISTIPELNEEQQKIGFGGFKDEDLNKSLVFGRGKITAGFYWNSVIELSWTPPLEIDGAKPEQMWGLAVAKQIYTNEDFNLGIRLYKFNGQATASVTCSEENVMQPLYSPGNISGCIGISKDKIDMSHDGIEILFQRESSMGFKPWFSLASTRLRPSVQ
;
A
#
# COMPACT_ATOMS: atom_id res chain seq x y z
N MET A 1 12.13 32.94 10.20
CA MET A 1 13.05 31.81 10.14
C MET A 1 12.36 30.43 10.19
N LYS A 2 11.36 30.19 11.03
CA LYS A 2 10.69 28.86 11.16
C LYS A 2 10.00 28.35 9.86
N ARG A 3 9.45 29.21 9.00
CA ARG A 3 8.82 28.81 7.72
C ARG A 3 9.80 28.22 6.69
N LYS A 4 11.05 28.69 6.65
CA LYS A 4 12.06 28.19 5.69
C LYS A 4 12.60 26.81 6.04
N ILE A 5 12.62 26.45 7.32
CA ILE A 5 13.10 25.14 7.80
C ILE A 5 12.12 24.02 7.44
N ILE A 6 10.80 24.29 7.51
CA ILE A 6 9.77 23.31 7.17
C ILE A 6 9.77 22.97 5.67
N CYS A 7 9.98 23.98 4.80
CA CYS A 7 10.14 23.73 3.36
C CYS A 7 11.39 22.93 3.04
N LEU A 8 12.51 23.16 3.75
CA LEU A 8 13.76 22.45 3.52
C LEU A 8 13.65 20.96 3.92
N LEU A 9 12.96 20.65 5.00
CA LEU A 9 12.69 19.27 5.45
C LEU A 9 11.77 18.51 4.49
N LEU A 10 10.79 19.18 3.89
CA LEU A 10 9.92 18.60 2.86
C LEU A 10 10.68 18.32 1.56
N ILE A 11 11.65 19.14 1.19
CA ILE A 11 12.46 18.95 -0.03
C ILE A 11 13.49 17.81 0.15
N LEU A 12 14.08 17.66 1.33
CA LEU A 12 15.03 16.58 1.64
C LEU A 12 14.37 15.19 1.69
N ALA A 13 13.08 15.11 1.99
CA ALA A 13 12.32 13.86 1.97
C ALA A 13 12.02 13.33 0.54
N LEU A 14 12.29 14.12 -0.49
CA LEU A 14 11.96 13.79 -1.90
C LEU A 14 13.13 13.21 -2.70
N GLN A 15 14.34 13.08 -2.12
CA GLN A 15 15.53 12.65 -2.87
C GLN A 15 16.08 11.29 -2.42
N HIS A 16 15.34 10.22 -2.64
CA HIS A 16 15.93 8.89 -2.72
C HIS A 16 15.61 8.30 -4.11
N ASN A 17 16.42 8.68 -5.08
CA ASN A 17 16.48 7.95 -6.35
C ASN A 17 17.32 6.69 -6.14
N MET A 18 16.71 5.61 -5.68
CA MET A 18 17.28 4.28 -5.85
C MET A 18 17.13 3.91 -7.33
N TYR A 19 18.21 3.44 -7.95
CA TYR A 19 18.18 2.83 -9.28
C TYR A 19 17.46 1.49 -9.18
N ALA A 20 16.12 1.52 -9.16
CA ALA A 20 15.32 0.33 -9.36
C ALA A 20 15.29 0.02 -10.85
N GLN A 21 15.40 -1.24 -11.20
CA GLN A 21 15.20 -1.70 -12.58
C GLN A 21 13.82 -1.21 -13.03
N LYS A 22 13.77 -0.50 -14.15
CA LYS A 22 12.51 0.02 -14.69
C LYS A 22 11.67 -1.18 -15.15
N VAL A 23 10.61 -1.45 -14.44
CA VAL A 23 9.67 -2.51 -14.79
C VAL A 23 8.78 -2.02 -15.92
N ASP A 24 8.61 -2.85 -16.94
CA ASP A 24 7.59 -2.64 -17.95
C ASP A 24 6.24 -3.08 -17.38
N PHE A 25 5.36 -2.13 -17.13
CA PHE A 25 4.04 -2.40 -16.54
C PHE A 25 3.09 -3.13 -17.47
N ASP A 26 3.41 -3.21 -18.76
CA ASP A 26 2.65 -3.98 -19.75
C ASP A 26 3.10 -5.46 -19.78
N SER A 27 4.15 -5.81 -19.05
CA SER A 27 4.57 -7.21 -18.88
C SER A 27 3.74 -7.92 -17.78
N PRO A 28 3.61 -9.26 -17.82
CA PRO A 28 2.95 -10.02 -16.77
C PRO A 28 3.56 -9.79 -15.39
N GLU A 29 4.88 -9.74 -15.31
CA GLU A 29 5.61 -9.45 -14.06
C GLU A 29 5.33 -8.03 -13.55
N GLY A 30 5.30 -7.04 -14.45
CA GLY A 30 4.97 -5.65 -14.11
C GLY A 30 3.54 -5.50 -13.60
N TRP A 31 2.59 -6.22 -14.21
CA TRP A 31 1.23 -6.28 -13.72
C TRP A 31 1.15 -6.87 -12.30
N ALA A 32 1.81 -8.00 -12.05
CA ALA A 32 1.83 -8.63 -10.74
C ALA A 32 2.43 -7.72 -9.65
N MET A 33 3.54 -7.06 -9.95
CA MET A 33 4.15 -6.09 -9.03
C MET A 33 3.22 -4.91 -8.73
N SER A 34 2.49 -4.45 -9.74
CA SER A 34 1.48 -3.40 -9.58
C SER A 34 0.31 -3.86 -8.71
N TYR A 35 -0.16 -5.08 -8.93
CA TYR A 35 -1.20 -5.72 -8.12
C TYR A 35 -0.78 -5.82 -6.63
N MET A 36 0.39 -6.39 -6.35
CA MET A 36 0.91 -6.52 -4.99
C MET A 36 1.08 -5.15 -4.31
N THR A 37 1.55 -4.15 -5.06
CA THR A 37 1.67 -2.79 -4.54
C THR A 37 0.30 -2.16 -4.28
N ALA A 38 -0.67 -2.39 -5.17
CA ALA A 38 -2.04 -1.90 -5.01
C ALA A 38 -2.76 -2.53 -3.80
N ALA A 39 -2.45 -3.80 -3.47
CA ALA A 39 -2.96 -4.45 -2.26
C ALA A 39 -2.53 -3.72 -0.97
N SER A 40 -1.42 -2.98 -0.99
CA SER A 40 -0.91 -2.19 0.14
C SER A 40 -1.39 -0.74 0.16
N LEU A 41 -2.33 -0.31 -0.71
CA LEU A 41 -2.76 1.08 -0.82
C LEU A 41 -3.15 1.68 0.54
N ASN A 42 -2.58 2.86 0.83
CA ASN A 42 -2.82 3.59 2.07
C ASN A 42 -3.93 4.63 1.88
N LEU A 43 -5.11 4.18 1.45
CA LEU A 43 -6.28 5.04 1.33
C LEU A 43 -6.85 5.41 2.70
N SER A 44 -7.71 6.43 2.73
CA SER A 44 -8.41 6.83 3.95
C SER A 44 -9.43 5.76 4.34
N ASP A 45 -9.55 5.52 5.63
CA ASP A 45 -10.55 4.65 6.25
C ASP A 45 -11.74 5.43 6.82
N LYS A 46 -11.66 6.77 6.80
CA LYS A 46 -12.71 7.69 7.26
C LYS A 46 -12.53 9.08 6.65
N PHE A 47 -13.57 9.89 6.73
CA PHE A 47 -13.47 11.30 6.39
C PHE A 47 -12.53 12.03 7.36
N PRO A 48 -11.65 12.96 6.89
CA PRO A 48 -10.69 13.68 7.73
C PRO A 48 -11.39 14.76 8.57
N GLU A 49 -11.96 14.37 9.69
CA GLU A 49 -12.52 15.31 10.65
C GLU A 49 -11.41 16.15 11.28
N PRO A 50 -11.62 17.48 11.46
CA PRO A 50 -10.65 18.32 12.11
C PRO A 50 -10.42 17.87 13.57
N LEU A 51 -9.15 17.72 13.93
CA LEU A 51 -8.71 17.51 15.30
C LEU A 51 -7.97 18.75 15.79
N THR A 52 -8.18 19.14 17.02
CA THR A 52 -7.40 20.23 17.63
C THR A 52 -5.98 19.77 17.93
N LEU A 53 -5.04 20.71 17.99
CA LEU A 53 -3.65 20.40 18.33
C LEU A 53 -3.57 19.68 19.68
N GLY A 54 -2.88 18.52 19.69
CA GLY A 54 -2.76 17.65 20.87
C GLY A 54 -3.82 16.54 20.96
N GLN A 55 -4.88 16.59 20.16
CA GLN A 55 -5.81 15.47 20.02
C GLN A 55 -5.26 14.44 19.03
N PHE A 56 -5.51 13.17 19.29
CA PHE A 56 -5.16 12.07 18.40
C PHE A 56 -6.17 10.94 18.47
N ASN A 57 -6.23 10.15 17.39
CA ASN A 57 -6.99 8.92 17.29
C ASN A 57 -6.07 7.78 16.91
N ILE A 58 -6.33 6.59 17.43
CA ILE A 58 -5.68 5.36 17.04
C ILE A 58 -6.72 4.45 16.40
N THR A 59 -6.42 3.93 15.22
CA THR A 59 -7.29 2.98 14.51
C THR A 59 -6.48 1.76 14.07
N ALA A 60 -7.16 0.62 13.97
CA ALA A 60 -6.65 -0.58 13.33
C ALA A 60 -7.60 -0.97 12.20
N ALA A 61 -7.06 -1.31 11.07
CA ALA A 61 -7.82 -1.76 9.91
C ALA A 61 -7.29 -3.11 9.42
N ILE A 62 -8.20 -3.95 8.96
CA ILE A 62 -7.90 -5.19 8.26
C ILE A 62 -8.62 -5.11 6.93
N SER A 63 -7.90 -5.34 5.84
CA SER A 63 -8.42 -5.38 4.49
C SER A 63 -8.22 -6.77 3.90
N THR A 64 -9.16 -7.23 3.09
CA THR A 64 -9.00 -8.46 2.32
C THR A 64 -8.27 -8.15 1.01
N ILE A 65 -7.39 -9.06 0.61
CA ILE A 65 -6.72 -9.03 -0.70
C ILE A 65 -7.49 -10.01 -1.59
N PRO A 66 -8.01 -9.58 -2.76
CA PRO A 66 -8.71 -10.48 -3.67
C PRO A 66 -7.77 -11.60 -4.16
N GLU A 67 -8.29 -12.82 -4.21
CA GLU A 67 -7.54 -13.94 -4.79
C GLU A 67 -7.41 -13.79 -6.31
N LEU A 68 -6.24 -14.16 -6.82
CA LEU A 68 -5.97 -14.26 -8.25
C LEU A 68 -6.33 -15.66 -8.73
N ASN A 69 -6.93 -15.74 -9.91
CA ASN A 69 -7.17 -17.02 -10.57
C ASN A 69 -5.88 -17.56 -11.23
N GLU A 70 -5.90 -18.80 -11.70
CA GLU A 70 -4.74 -19.47 -12.30
C GLU A 70 -4.13 -18.69 -13.48
N GLU A 71 -4.94 -18.09 -14.35
CA GLU A 71 -4.44 -17.30 -15.47
C GLU A 71 -3.71 -16.02 -15.03
N GLN A 72 -4.18 -15.41 -13.93
CA GLN A 72 -3.57 -14.20 -13.35
C GLN A 72 -2.27 -14.49 -12.60
N GLN A 73 -2.03 -15.74 -12.22
CA GLN A 73 -0.80 -16.18 -11.57
C GLN A 73 0.29 -16.60 -12.58
N LYS A 74 -0.04 -16.75 -13.88
CA LYS A 74 0.90 -17.03 -14.97
C LYS A 74 1.70 -15.80 -15.36
N ILE A 75 2.71 -15.47 -14.57
CA ILE A 75 3.51 -14.26 -14.75
C ILE A 75 5.00 -14.54 -14.99
N GLY A 76 5.54 -15.62 -14.45
CA GLY A 76 6.96 -15.95 -14.62
C GLY A 76 7.32 -16.31 -16.07
N PHE A 77 8.55 -16.00 -16.50
CA PHE A 77 9.04 -16.20 -17.87
C PHE A 77 8.14 -15.56 -18.94
N GLY A 78 7.64 -14.33 -18.68
CA GLY A 78 6.78 -13.64 -19.64
C GLY A 78 5.39 -14.24 -19.76
N GLY A 79 4.85 -14.83 -18.70
CA GLY A 79 3.48 -15.36 -18.63
C GLY A 79 3.37 -16.89 -18.88
N PHE A 80 4.48 -17.63 -18.82
CA PHE A 80 4.46 -19.09 -19.02
C PHE A 80 4.53 -19.89 -17.73
N LYS A 81 5.02 -19.28 -16.65
CA LYS A 81 5.19 -19.96 -15.36
C LYS A 81 4.19 -19.43 -14.33
N ASP A 82 3.54 -20.34 -13.65
CA ASP A 82 2.72 -20.01 -12.48
C ASP A 82 3.61 -19.56 -11.33
N GLU A 83 3.28 -18.42 -10.75
CA GLU A 83 3.91 -17.87 -9.55
C GLU A 83 2.87 -17.77 -8.44
N ASP A 84 3.26 -18.19 -7.23
CA ASP A 84 2.35 -18.22 -6.09
C ASP A 84 2.15 -16.82 -5.50
N LEU A 85 1.18 -16.09 -6.06
CA LEU A 85 0.85 -14.70 -5.68
C LEU A 85 -0.23 -14.62 -4.58
N ASN A 86 -0.96 -15.69 -4.31
CA ASN A 86 -2.04 -15.73 -3.33
C ASN A 86 -1.53 -15.99 -1.91
N LYS A 87 -0.42 -15.37 -1.52
CA LYS A 87 0.28 -15.64 -0.24
C LYS A 87 -0.45 -15.09 1.00
N SER A 88 -1.13 -13.99 0.88
CA SER A 88 -1.82 -13.40 2.03
C SER A 88 -3.19 -12.88 1.60
N LEU A 89 -4.24 -13.40 2.21
CA LEU A 89 -5.62 -12.99 1.95
C LEU A 89 -6.01 -11.73 2.73
N VAL A 90 -5.17 -11.28 3.65
CA VAL A 90 -5.46 -10.13 4.51
C VAL A 90 -4.25 -9.21 4.66
N PHE A 91 -4.54 -7.94 4.79
CA PHE A 91 -3.55 -6.89 5.06
C PHE A 91 -3.99 -6.09 6.29
N GLY A 92 -3.17 -6.11 7.34
CA GLY A 92 -3.44 -5.40 8.60
C GLY A 92 -2.63 -4.11 8.73
N ARG A 93 -3.25 -3.07 9.28
CA ARG A 93 -2.59 -1.76 9.46
C ARG A 93 -3.04 -1.08 10.74
N GLY A 94 -2.08 -0.60 11.53
CA GLY A 94 -2.31 0.40 12.59
C GLY A 94 -2.15 1.81 12.03
N LYS A 95 -2.96 2.76 12.50
CA LYS A 95 -2.89 4.17 12.11
C LYS A 95 -3.06 5.07 13.32
N ILE A 96 -2.23 6.10 13.42
CA ILE A 96 -2.37 7.20 14.37
C ILE A 96 -2.66 8.45 13.56
N THR A 97 -3.74 9.15 13.89
CA THR A 97 -4.12 10.44 13.31
C THR A 97 -4.05 11.50 14.40
N ALA A 98 -3.33 12.56 14.18
CA ALA A 98 -3.15 13.66 15.14
C ALA A 98 -3.54 15.00 14.54
N GLY A 99 -4.13 15.87 15.37
CA GLY A 99 -4.44 17.24 15.01
C GLY A 99 -3.20 18.07 14.71
N PHE A 100 -3.26 18.88 13.67
CA PHE A 100 -2.17 19.72 13.23
C PHE A 100 -2.66 21.16 12.93
N TYR A 101 -1.74 22.06 12.60
CA TYR A 101 -2.06 23.46 12.30
C TYR A 101 -3.06 23.60 11.14
N TRP A 102 -3.82 24.69 11.13
CA TRP A 102 -4.80 25.06 10.09
C TRP A 102 -5.95 24.05 9.90
N ASN A 103 -6.42 23.44 10.98
CA ASN A 103 -7.49 22.43 10.96
C ASN A 103 -7.16 21.26 10.02
N SER A 104 -5.88 20.87 9.94
CA SER A 104 -5.44 19.68 9.24
C SER A 104 -5.12 18.57 10.23
N VAL A 105 -5.00 17.37 9.72
CA VAL A 105 -4.54 16.19 10.46
C VAL A 105 -3.34 15.58 9.79
N ILE A 106 -2.44 15.01 10.59
CA ILE A 106 -1.33 14.17 10.14
C ILE A 106 -1.67 12.73 10.51
N GLU A 107 -1.45 11.82 9.58
CA GLU A 107 -1.63 10.39 9.78
C GLU A 107 -0.29 9.66 9.64
N LEU A 108 0.00 8.79 10.59
CA LEU A 108 1.10 7.83 10.51
C LEU A 108 0.48 6.43 10.50
N SER A 109 0.80 5.63 9.51
CA SER A 109 0.36 4.25 9.40
C SER A 109 1.53 3.29 9.43
N TRP A 110 1.30 2.09 9.98
CA TRP A 110 2.29 1.05 10.10
C TRP A 110 1.64 -0.32 9.99
N THR A 111 2.25 -1.22 9.24
CA THR A 111 1.85 -2.62 9.11
C THR A 111 2.81 -3.48 9.95
N PRO A 112 2.29 -4.24 10.92
CA PRO A 112 3.12 -5.12 11.75
C PRO A 112 3.79 -6.20 10.89
N PRO A 113 5.05 -6.59 11.21
CA PRO A 113 5.79 -7.60 10.45
C PRO A 113 5.35 -9.02 10.80
N LEU A 114 4.05 -9.28 10.70
CA LEU A 114 3.46 -10.60 10.95
C LEU A 114 3.49 -11.40 9.64
N GLU A 115 4.08 -12.56 9.68
CA GLU A 115 4.08 -13.50 8.56
C GLU A 115 2.72 -14.21 8.48
N ILE A 116 2.12 -14.17 7.30
CA ILE A 116 0.85 -14.84 6.99
C ILE A 116 1.06 -15.58 5.68
N ASP A 117 0.89 -16.88 5.69
CA ASP A 117 1.00 -17.73 4.50
C ASP A 117 2.29 -17.51 3.70
N GLY A 118 3.43 -17.45 4.40
CA GLY A 118 4.74 -17.24 3.79
C GLY A 118 5.02 -15.84 3.26
N ALA A 119 4.07 -14.90 3.40
CA ALA A 119 4.29 -13.49 3.11
C ALA A 119 4.52 -12.70 4.40
N LYS A 120 5.59 -11.92 4.44
CA LYS A 120 5.99 -11.13 5.59
C LYS A 120 6.20 -9.67 5.22
N PRO A 121 5.39 -8.74 5.75
CA PRO A 121 5.70 -7.31 5.71
C PRO A 121 6.98 -7.04 6.51
N GLU A 122 7.93 -6.27 5.96
CA GLU A 122 9.15 -5.94 6.70
C GLU A 122 9.07 -4.51 7.24
N GLN A 123 9.28 -3.52 6.41
CA GLN A 123 9.30 -2.10 6.82
C GLN A 123 8.18 -1.33 6.12
N MET A 124 6.95 -1.58 6.50
CA MET A 124 5.79 -0.95 5.88
C MET A 124 5.23 0.18 6.74
N TRP A 125 5.34 1.39 6.26
CA TRP A 125 4.77 2.56 6.92
C TRP A 125 4.36 3.65 5.93
N GLY A 126 3.40 4.47 6.34
CA GLY A 126 2.86 5.54 5.53
C GLY A 126 2.67 6.82 6.32
N LEU A 127 2.76 7.93 5.62
CA LEU A 127 2.51 9.27 6.13
C LEU A 127 1.44 9.93 5.26
N ALA A 128 0.48 10.61 5.88
CA ALA A 128 -0.47 11.43 5.15
C ALA A 128 -0.74 12.75 5.88
N VAL A 129 -1.18 13.73 5.11
CA VAL A 129 -1.74 14.99 5.60
C VAL A 129 -3.10 15.14 4.97
N ALA A 130 -4.11 15.34 5.80
CA ALA A 130 -5.48 15.51 5.33
C ALA A 130 -6.10 16.78 5.93
N LYS A 131 -7.03 17.36 5.19
CA LYS A 131 -7.75 18.55 5.61
C LYS A 131 -9.15 18.57 5.04
N GLN A 132 -10.10 18.94 5.88
CA GLN A 132 -11.43 19.35 5.45
C GLN A 132 -11.33 20.75 4.84
N ILE A 133 -11.64 20.89 3.54
CA ILE A 133 -11.45 22.13 2.79
C ILE A 133 -12.76 22.89 2.59
N TYR A 134 -13.88 22.19 2.73
CA TYR A 134 -15.20 22.79 2.65
C TYR A 134 -16.18 22.06 3.58
N THR A 135 -17.10 22.81 4.18
CA THR A 135 -18.19 22.29 5.00
C THR A 135 -19.42 23.16 4.87
N ASN A 136 -20.57 22.53 4.76
CA ASN A 136 -21.88 23.16 4.92
C ASN A 136 -22.83 22.19 5.62
N GLU A 137 -24.12 22.54 5.69
CA GLU A 137 -25.15 21.71 6.35
C GLU A 137 -25.42 20.37 5.64
N ASP A 138 -25.14 20.29 4.33
CA ASP A 138 -25.47 19.13 3.50
C ASP A 138 -24.29 18.20 3.30
N PHE A 139 -23.07 18.74 3.10
CA PHE A 139 -21.89 17.93 2.79
C PHE A 139 -20.57 18.58 3.20
N ASN A 140 -19.57 17.73 3.33
CA ASN A 140 -18.17 18.07 3.60
C ASN A 140 -17.29 17.61 2.46
N LEU A 141 -16.25 18.39 2.16
CA LEU A 141 -15.20 18.07 1.19
C LEU A 141 -13.85 18.05 1.90
N GLY A 142 -13.10 16.99 1.69
CA GLY A 142 -11.75 16.81 2.21
C GLY A 142 -10.74 16.55 1.10
N ILE A 143 -9.49 16.87 1.38
CA ILE A 143 -8.34 16.51 0.55
C ILE A 143 -7.30 15.81 1.43
N ARG A 144 -6.64 14.79 0.87
CA ARG A 144 -5.58 14.03 1.53
C ARG A 144 -4.44 13.77 0.58
N LEU A 145 -3.23 14.06 1.02
CA LEU A 145 -1.98 13.72 0.34
C LEU A 145 -1.30 12.63 1.14
N TYR A 146 -0.81 11.60 0.49
CA TYR A 146 -0.19 10.48 1.19
C TYR A 146 1.02 9.92 0.45
N LYS A 147 1.90 9.33 1.23
CA LYS A 147 3.04 8.55 0.77
C LYS A 147 3.16 7.30 1.62
N PHE A 148 3.45 6.19 0.98
CA PHE A 148 3.70 4.91 1.61
C PHE A 148 5.02 4.34 1.10
N ASN A 149 5.78 3.74 1.99
CA ASN A 149 6.97 2.97 1.65
C ASN A 149 6.87 1.64 2.40
N GLY A 150 7.24 0.57 1.76
CA GLY A 150 7.20 -0.72 2.37
C GLY A 150 7.93 -1.77 1.57
N GLN A 151 8.31 -2.81 2.27
CA GLN A 151 8.90 -4.01 1.71
C GLN A 151 8.13 -5.22 2.21
N ALA A 152 7.97 -6.21 1.35
CA ALA A 152 7.49 -7.52 1.75
C ALA A 152 8.43 -8.60 1.21
N THR A 153 8.53 -9.68 1.94
CA THR A 153 9.26 -10.89 1.55
C THR A 153 8.25 -12.01 1.44
N ALA A 154 8.32 -12.79 0.36
CA ALA A 154 7.48 -13.97 0.16
C ALA A 154 8.21 -15.00 -0.70
N SER A 155 7.74 -16.25 -0.69
CA SER A 155 8.24 -17.32 -1.55
C SER A 155 7.39 -17.42 -2.82
N VAL A 156 7.52 -16.44 -3.71
CA VAL A 156 6.73 -16.34 -4.94
C VAL A 156 7.33 -17.20 -6.05
N THR A 157 8.63 -17.02 -6.33
CA THR A 157 9.32 -17.66 -7.46
C THR A 157 9.54 -19.15 -7.27
N CYS A 158 9.90 -19.57 -6.05
CA CYS A 158 10.09 -20.96 -5.68
C CYS A 158 9.30 -21.24 -4.39
N SER A 159 8.06 -21.67 -4.54
CA SER A 159 7.20 -22.05 -3.41
C SER A 159 7.61 -23.41 -2.83
N GLU A 160 7.11 -23.76 -1.66
CA GLU A 160 7.29 -25.08 -1.06
C GLU A 160 6.78 -26.19 -1.99
N GLU A 161 5.65 -25.95 -2.65
CA GLU A 161 5.07 -26.89 -3.60
C GLU A 161 6.01 -27.16 -4.80
N ASN A 162 6.63 -26.12 -5.37
CA ASN A 162 7.59 -26.26 -6.48
C ASN A 162 8.81 -27.07 -6.06
N VAL A 163 9.35 -26.84 -4.87
CA VAL A 163 10.56 -27.54 -4.38
C VAL A 163 10.31 -29.02 -4.15
N MET A 164 9.09 -29.42 -3.82
CA MET A 164 8.72 -30.84 -3.66
C MET A 164 8.59 -31.60 -4.99
N GLN A 165 8.53 -30.90 -6.12
CA GLN A 165 8.42 -31.51 -7.45
C GLN A 165 9.80 -31.84 -8.05
N PRO A 166 9.92 -32.87 -8.92
CA PRO A 166 11.16 -33.16 -9.61
C PRO A 166 11.67 -31.95 -10.41
N LEU A 167 12.99 -31.77 -10.42
CA LEU A 167 13.62 -30.67 -11.16
C LEU A 167 13.22 -30.69 -12.64
N TYR A 168 12.87 -29.53 -13.15
CA TYR A 168 12.46 -29.30 -14.55
C TYR A 168 11.20 -30.08 -14.98
N SER A 169 10.43 -30.60 -14.03
CA SER A 169 9.07 -31.12 -14.28
C SER A 169 8.08 -29.95 -14.50
N PRO A 170 6.85 -30.24 -14.99
CA PRO A 170 5.83 -29.20 -15.14
C PRO A 170 5.53 -28.42 -13.85
N GLY A 171 5.64 -29.05 -12.68
CA GLY A 171 5.47 -28.39 -11.38
C GLY A 171 6.72 -27.71 -10.83
N ASN A 172 7.88 -27.85 -11.51
CA ASN A 172 9.15 -27.23 -11.12
C ASN A 172 9.98 -26.84 -12.35
N ILE A 173 9.39 -26.07 -13.25
CA ILE A 173 10.01 -25.65 -14.51
C ILE A 173 11.28 -24.83 -14.25
N SER A 174 11.32 -24.06 -13.17
CA SER A 174 12.47 -23.22 -12.79
C SER A 174 13.63 -24.02 -12.20
N GLY A 175 13.47 -25.32 -11.93
CA GLY A 175 14.50 -26.11 -11.24
C GLY A 175 14.73 -25.64 -9.80
N CYS A 176 13.68 -25.29 -9.09
CA CYS A 176 13.74 -24.88 -7.69
C CYS A 176 14.32 -26.00 -6.81
N ILE A 177 15.43 -25.73 -6.14
CA ILE A 177 16.09 -26.63 -5.19
C ILE A 177 15.89 -26.18 -3.72
N GLY A 178 15.31 -25.01 -3.51
CA GLY A 178 15.01 -24.43 -2.22
C GLY A 178 13.97 -23.34 -2.35
N ILE A 179 13.27 -23.06 -1.25
CA ILE A 179 12.23 -22.02 -1.17
C ILE A 179 12.87 -20.65 -1.37
N SER A 180 12.30 -19.85 -2.28
CA SER A 180 12.79 -18.50 -2.55
C SER A 180 12.43 -17.54 -1.40
N LYS A 181 13.17 -16.42 -1.34
CA LYS A 181 12.87 -15.28 -0.49
C LYS A 181 12.86 -14.04 -1.38
N ASP A 182 11.79 -13.94 -2.16
CA ASP A 182 11.61 -12.82 -3.08
C ASP A 182 11.24 -11.59 -2.29
N LYS A 183 11.90 -10.48 -2.57
CA LYS A 183 11.69 -9.22 -1.90
C LYS A 183 11.13 -8.19 -2.87
N ILE A 184 9.99 -7.62 -2.51
CA ILE A 184 9.35 -6.56 -3.27
C ILE A 184 9.29 -5.28 -2.47
N ASP A 185 9.71 -4.17 -3.08
CA ASP A 185 9.46 -2.82 -2.59
C ASP A 185 8.11 -2.33 -3.12
N MET A 186 7.24 -1.91 -2.20
CA MET A 186 5.89 -1.44 -2.49
C MET A 186 5.75 0.01 -2.08
N SER A 187 6.30 0.93 -2.87
CA SER A 187 6.15 2.37 -2.62
C SER A 187 5.05 2.97 -3.47
N HIS A 188 4.31 3.90 -2.90
CA HIS A 188 3.33 4.68 -3.63
C HIS A 188 3.09 6.04 -2.98
N ASP A 189 2.63 6.99 -3.77
CA ASP A 189 2.19 8.30 -3.34
C ASP A 189 0.95 8.71 -4.12
N GLY A 190 0.13 9.56 -3.53
CA GLY A 190 -1.10 9.96 -4.18
C GLY A 190 -1.82 11.11 -3.51
N ILE A 191 -2.91 11.48 -4.16
CA ILE A 191 -3.88 12.45 -3.72
C ILE A 191 -5.26 11.80 -3.66
N GLU A 192 -6.04 12.15 -2.66
CA GLU A 192 -7.38 11.65 -2.44
C GLU A 192 -8.30 12.84 -2.17
N ILE A 193 -9.46 12.85 -2.83
CA ILE A 193 -10.55 13.79 -2.58
C ILE A 193 -11.65 13.01 -1.89
N LEU A 194 -12.12 13.49 -0.75
CA LEU A 194 -13.10 12.82 0.09
C LEU A 194 -14.37 13.65 0.17
N PHE A 195 -15.50 12.99 0.06
CA PHE A 195 -16.83 13.57 0.18
C PHE A 195 -17.57 12.88 1.32
N GLN A 196 -18.21 13.66 2.17
CA GLN A 196 -19.08 13.14 3.22
C GLN A 196 -20.40 13.90 3.19
N ARG A 197 -21.49 13.19 3.25
CA ARG A 197 -22.82 13.79 3.36
C ARG A 197 -23.20 13.90 4.83
N GLU A 198 -23.69 15.06 5.23
CA GLU A 198 -24.37 15.22 6.52
C GLU A 198 -25.78 14.66 6.44
N SER A 199 -26.21 13.98 7.48
CA SER A 199 -27.56 13.40 7.57
C SER A 199 -28.16 13.71 8.94
N SER A 200 -29.40 14.12 8.94
CA SER A 200 -30.16 14.38 10.16
C SER A 200 -30.37 13.13 11.05
N MET A 201 -30.17 11.93 10.47
CA MET A 201 -30.29 10.64 11.19
C MET A 201 -28.98 10.21 11.88
N GLY A 202 -27.93 11.03 11.89
CA GLY A 202 -26.63 10.70 12.49
C GLY A 202 -25.75 9.76 11.68
N PHE A 203 -26.23 9.22 10.56
CA PHE A 203 -25.43 8.44 9.64
C PHE A 203 -24.72 9.37 8.64
N LYS A 204 -23.39 9.30 8.58
CA LYS A 204 -22.55 10.16 7.71
C LYS A 204 -21.84 9.34 6.65
N PRO A 205 -22.54 9.00 5.56
CA PRO A 205 -21.90 8.27 4.45
C PRO A 205 -20.82 9.13 3.80
N TRP A 206 -19.72 8.47 3.44
CA TRP A 206 -18.62 9.11 2.76
C TRP A 206 -18.08 8.22 1.63
N PHE A 207 -17.42 8.85 0.67
CA PHE A 207 -16.67 8.17 -0.39
C PHE A 207 -15.45 9.00 -0.77
N SER A 208 -14.50 8.38 -1.43
CA SER A 208 -13.31 9.08 -1.92
C SER A 208 -12.98 8.69 -3.36
N LEU A 209 -12.24 9.58 -4.01
CA LEU A 209 -11.60 9.37 -5.30
C LEU A 209 -10.12 9.61 -5.11
N ALA A 210 -9.29 8.64 -5.48
CA ALA A 210 -7.86 8.72 -5.34
C ALA A 210 -7.14 8.58 -6.69
N SER A 211 -6.06 9.36 -6.84
CA SER A 211 -5.07 9.16 -7.89
C SER A 211 -3.75 8.77 -7.23
N THR A 212 -3.26 7.57 -7.54
CA THR A 212 -2.08 6.98 -6.91
C THR A 212 -1.03 6.65 -7.95
N ARG A 213 0.21 7.01 -7.69
CA ARG A 213 1.37 6.57 -8.45
C ARG A 213 2.02 5.40 -7.72
N LEU A 214 1.98 4.22 -8.33
CA LEU A 214 2.68 3.03 -7.85
C LEU A 214 4.13 3.06 -8.32
N ARG A 215 5.05 2.59 -7.47
CA ARG A 215 6.49 2.49 -7.75
C ARG A 215 7.04 1.17 -7.21
N PRO A 216 6.56 0.04 -7.72
CA PRO A 216 7.11 -1.24 -7.32
C PRO A 216 8.53 -1.42 -7.82
N SER A 217 9.32 -2.20 -7.07
CA SER A 217 10.61 -2.73 -7.53
C SER A 217 10.91 -4.05 -6.83
N VAL A 218 11.69 -4.92 -7.48
CA VAL A 218 12.15 -6.20 -6.91
C VAL A 218 13.64 -6.14 -6.63
N GLN A 219 14.08 -6.86 -5.59
CA GLN A 219 15.47 -7.04 -5.20
C GLN A 219 15.83 -8.51 -5.14
#